data_e7987e4a2fbf8d0ca26147721001d0e4
#
_entry.id   e7987e4a2fbf8d0ca26147721001d0e4
#
_cell.length_a   1.000
_cell.length_b   1.000
_cell.length_c   1.000
_cell.angle_alpha   90.00
_cell.angle_beta   90.00
_cell.angle_gamma   90.00
#
_symmetry.space_group_name_H-M   'P 1'
#
loop_
_entity.id
_entity.type
_entity.pdbx_description
1 polymer ?
#
loop_
_entity_poly.entity_id
_entity_poly.type
_entity_poly.pdbx_seq_one_letter_code
_entity_poly.pdbx_strand_id
1 'polypeptide(L)'
;MTTPRGIRNNNPLNIRRSKDKWKGLRAQQTDAAFCQFESMEWGWRAAFWLLTRTYYHKYRLYTIRAIISKWAPPIENKTEAYIANVSRLTGIAPDEPIGIPSDQPARWMAVATAMAIQENGTAALDYFAMLRGWTLCRQDVA
;
A
#
# COMPACT_ATOMS: atom_id res chain seq x y z
N MET A 1 -5.43 -0.55 -24.54
CA MET A 1 -5.36 -1.14 -23.19
C MET A 1 -5.73 -0.10 -22.15
N THR A 2 -6.54 -0.50 -21.19
CA THR A 2 -6.99 0.41 -20.14
C THR A 2 -5.94 0.52 -19.05
N THR A 3 -5.63 1.74 -18.63
CA THR A 3 -4.74 1.96 -17.48
C THR A 3 -5.39 1.38 -16.21
N PRO A 4 -4.65 0.63 -15.39
CA PRO A 4 -5.21 0.10 -14.15
C PRO A 4 -5.81 1.20 -13.26
N ARG A 5 -6.88 0.85 -12.56
CA ARG A 5 -7.66 1.79 -11.76
C ARG A 5 -6.81 2.52 -10.71
N GLY A 6 -5.94 1.78 -10.01
CA GLY A 6 -5.06 2.40 -9.01
C GLY A 6 -4.10 3.40 -9.63
N ILE A 7 -3.61 3.13 -10.83
CA ILE A 7 -2.72 4.06 -11.53
C ILE A 7 -3.49 5.30 -11.96
N ARG A 8 -4.69 5.14 -12.52
CA ARG A 8 -5.53 6.28 -12.92
C ARG A 8 -5.88 7.18 -11.74
N ASN A 9 -6.06 6.59 -10.58
CA ASN A 9 -6.46 7.32 -9.37
C ASN A 9 -5.26 7.85 -8.58
N ASN A 10 -4.03 7.63 -9.03
CA ASN A 10 -2.81 7.90 -8.25
C ASN A 10 -2.88 7.25 -6.87
N ASN A 11 -3.43 6.04 -6.81
CA ASN A 11 -3.69 5.31 -5.58
C ASN A 11 -3.15 3.88 -5.73
N PRO A 12 -1.85 3.68 -5.51
CA PRO A 12 -1.17 2.43 -5.88
C PRO A 12 -1.69 1.19 -5.15
N LEU A 13 -2.24 1.33 -3.97
CA LEU A 13 -2.79 0.20 -3.22
C LEU A 13 -4.31 0.13 -3.27
N ASN A 14 -4.98 0.94 -4.09
CA ASN A 14 -6.43 0.96 -4.16
C ASN A 14 -7.07 1.18 -2.78
N ILE A 15 -6.61 2.20 -2.07
CA ILE A 15 -7.18 2.56 -0.77
C ILE A 15 -8.64 2.96 -0.97
N ARG A 16 -9.53 2.32 -0.22
CA ARG A 16 -10.97 2.58 -0.33
C ARG A 16 -11.33 3.92 0.30
N ARG A 17 -12.34 4.56 -0.26
CA ARG A 17 -12.89 5.78 0.32
C ARG A 17 -13.42 5.50 1.72
N SER A 18 -13.18 6.45 2.62
CA SER A 18 -13.58 6.36 4.02
C SER A 18 -13.78 7.77 4.56
N LYS A 19 -13.90 7.89 5.87
CA LYS A 19 -13.94 9.21 6.55
C LYS A 19 -12.56 9.84 6.65
N ASP A 20 -11.49 9.10 6.35
CA ASP A 20 -10.14 9.61 6.45
C ASP A 20 -9.91 10.73 5.43
N LYS A 21 -9.34 11.81 5.91
CA LYS A 21 -9.02 12.97 5.07
C LYS A 21 -7.53 12.94 4.76
N TRP A 22 -7.16 12.08 3.80
CA TRP A 22 -5.77 11.97 3.38
C TRP A 22 -5.27 13.27 2.77
N LYS A 23 -4.02 13.63 3.06
CA LYS A 23 -3.38 14.72 2.34
C LYS A 23 -3.24 14.35 0.87
N GLY A 24 -3.44 15.33 -0.01
CA GLY A 24 -3.29 15.14 -1.44
C GLY A 24 -4.47 14.48 -2.14
N LEU A 25 -5.61 14.36 -1.49
CA LEU A 25 -6.83 13.94 -2.17
C LEU A 25 -7.25 14.99 -3.20
N ARG A 26 -7.73 14.53 -4.36
CA ARG A 26 -8.35 15.42 -5.33
C ARG A 26 -9.58 16.08 -4.71
N ALA A 27 -9.80 17.34 -5.05
CA ALA A 27 -10.97 18.08 -4.54
C ALA A 27 -12.27 17.37 -4.90
N GLN A 28 -12.34 16.80 -6.12
CA GLN A 28 -13.50 16.03 -6.56
C GLN A 28 -13.11 14.56 -6.68
N GLN A 29 -13.82 13.74 -5.94
CA GLN A 29 -13.64 12.29 -5.97
C GLN A 29 -14.71 11.71 -6.89
N THR A 30 -14.29 11.18 -8.03
CA THR A 30 -15.20 10.65 -9.04
C THR A 30 -15.26 9.12 -9.06
N ASP A 31 -14.40 8.45 -8.29
CA ASP A 31 -14.45 7.00 -8.13
C ASP A 31 -15.34 6.68 -6.94
N ALA A 32 -16.34 5.83 -7.15
CA ALA A 32 -17.31 5.51 -6.11
C ALA A 32 -16.71 4.72 -4.96
N ALA A 33 -15.62 3.98 -5.19
CA ALA A 33 -15.07 3.03 -4.22
C ALA A 33 -13.69 3.43 -3.68
N PHE A 34 -12.84 3.99 -4.52
CA PHE A 34 -11.43 4.22 -4.18
C PHE A 34 -11.06 5.69 -4.13
N CYS A 35 -10.15 6.04 -3.25
CA CYS A 35 -9.59 7.38 -3.16
C CYS A 35 -8.86 7.75 -4.44
N GLN A 36 -8.93 9.03 -4.81
CA GLN A 36 -8.18 9.60 -5.92
C GLN A 36 -7.26 10.68 -5.38
N PHE A 37 -5.96 10.55 -5.66
CA PHE A 37 -4.96 11.50 -5.19
C PHE A 37 -4.52 12.42 -6.32
N GLU A 38 -4.00 13.60 -5.95
CA GLU A 38 -3.53 14.60 -6.91
C GLU A 38 -2.27 14.13 -7.64
N SER A 39 -1.45 13.33 -6.95
CA SER A 39 -0.24 12.75 -7.54
C SER A 39 0.02 11.37 -6.94
N MET A 40 0.86 10.60 -7.61
CA MET A 40 1.25 9.28 -7.16
C MET A 40 2.02 9.35 -5.83
N GLU A 41 2.80 10.41 -5.61
CA GLU A 41 3.52 10.62 -4.35
C GLU A 41 2.57 10.66 -3.15
N TRP A 42 1.45 11.35 -3.28
CA TRP A 42 0.44 11.41 -2.22
C TRP A 42 -0.25 10.07 -2.01
N GLY A 43 -0.49 9.34 -3.09
CA GLY A 43 -1.03 7.99 -3.01
C GLY A 43 -0.09 7.03 -2.28
N TRP A 44 1.20 7.10 -2.57
CA TRP A 44 2.20 6.30 -1.87
C TRP A 44 2.34 6.73 -0.40
N ARG A 45 2.28 8.03 -0.12
CA ARG A 45 2.29 8.51 1.26
C ARG A 45 1.16 7.85 2.07
N ALA A 46 -0.03 7.87 1.54
CA ALA A 46 -1.19 7.26 2.20
C ALA A 46 -0.99 5.75 2.39
N ALA A 47 -0.47 5.06 1.37
CA ALA A 47 -0.18 3.63 1.45
C ALA A 47 0.80 3.32 2.58
N PHE A 48 1.91 4.05 2.67
CA PHE A 48 2.90 3.83 3.72
C PHE A 48 2.37 4.22 5.09
N TRP A 49 1.56 5.27 5.18
CA TRP A 49 0.92 5.62 6.44
C TRP A 49 0.06 4.47 6.96
N LEU A 50 -0.79 3.91 6.10
CA LEU A 50 -1.63 2.77 6.46
C LEU A 50 -0.80 1.57 6.92
N LEU A 51 0.20 1.18 6.13
CA LEU A 51 0.97 -0.02 6.43
C LEU A 51 1.84 0.13 7.68
N THR A 52 2.50 1.28 7.84
CA THR A 52 3.52 1.43 8.89
C THR A 52 3.00 2.08 10.17
N ARG A 53 1.96 2.89 10.08
CA ARG A 53 1.40 3.54 11.27
C ARG A 53 0.11 2.87 11.73
N THR A 54 -0.84 2.68 10.82
CA THR A 54 -2.12 2.09 11.20
C THR A 54 -1.99 0.58 11.42
N TYR A 55 -1.45 -0.13 10.46
CA TYR A 55 -1.38 -1.58 10.56
C TYR A 55 -0.29 -2.03 11.51
N TYR A 56 0.92 -1.52 11.35
CA TYR A 56 2.04 -1.94 12.18
C TYR A 56 1.89 -1.45 13.63
N HIS A 57 1.80 -0.14 13.83
CA HIS A 57 1.80 0.41 15.18
C HIS A 57 0.48 0.27 15.91
N LYS A 58 -0.63 0.62 15.25
CA LYS A 58 -1.92 0.62 15.90
C LYS A 58 -2.49 -0.79 16.05
N TYR A 59 -2.48 -1.57 14.98
CA TYR A 59 -3.07 -2.90 14.97
C TYR A 59 -2.07 -4.02 15.23
N ARG A 60 -0.79 -3.70 15.34
CA ARG A 60 0.28 -4.67 15.63
C ARG A 60 0.35 -5.80 14.61
N LEU A 61 0.22 -5.47 13.35
CA LEU A 61 0.32 -6.43 12.26
C LEU A 61 1.76 -6.41 11.73
N TYR A 62 2.51 -7.48 12.01
CA TYR A 62 3.95 -7.48 11.82
C TYR A 62 4.42 -8.34 10.65
N THR A 63 3.52 -9.12 10.04
CA THR A 63 3.87 -10.08 9.00
C THR A 63 3.04 -9.83 7.75
N ILE A 64 3.52 -10.36 6.61
CA ILE A 64 2.76 -10.29 5.36
C ILE A 64 1.37 -10.92 5.56
N ARG A 65 1.31 -12.09 6.19
CA ARG A 65 0.03 -12.77 6.43
C ARG A 65 -0.94 -11.88 7.20
N ALA A 66 -0.49 -11.27 8.28
CA ALA A 66 -1.33 -10.42 9.11
C ALA A 66 -1.83 -9.20 8.35
N ILE A 67 -0.95 -8.55 7.59
CA ILE A 67 -1.27 -7.35 6.82
C ILE A 67 -2.27 -7.68 5.71
N ILE A 68 -2.00 -8.69 4.91
CA ILE A 68 -2.86 -9.03 3.77
C ILE A 68 -4.21 -9.56 4.24
N SER A 69 -4.25 -10.30 5.33
CA SER A 69 -5.51 -10.79 5.90
C SER A 69 -6.43 -9.65 6.33
N LYS A 70 -5.84 -8.55 6.79
CA LYS A 70 -6.57 -7.33 7.11
C LYS A 70 -6.92 -6.54 5.85
N TRP A 71 -5.98 -6.47 4.90
CA TRP A 71 -6.13 -5.67 3.68
C TRP A 71 -7.17 -6.22 2.73
N ALA A 72 -7.16 -7.52 2.51
CA ALA A 72 -7.96 -8.19 1.48
C ALA A 72 -8.85 -9.29 2.07
N PRO A 73 -9.78 -8.98 3.00
CA PRO A 73 -10.71 -9.97 3.49
C PRO A 73 -11.83 -10.19 2.46
N PRO A 74 -12.55 -11.22 2.51
CA PRO A 74 -12.47 -12.50 3.19
C PRO A 74 -12.69 -13.68 2.24
N ILE A 75 -12.16 -13.62 1.04
CA ILE A 75 -12.23 -14.76 0.13
C ILE A 75 -10.94 -15.54 0.30
N GLU A 76 -10.99 -16.61 1.07
CA GLU A 76 -9.84 -17.34 1.57
C GLU A 76 -8.81 -17.68 0.50
N ASN A 77 -9.26 -18.25 -0.63
CA ASN A 77 -8.32 -18.64 -1.70
C ASN A 77 -7.61 -17.44 -2.32
N LYS A 78 -8.31 -16.32 -2.49
CA LYS A 78 -7.73 -15.11 -3.06
C LYS A 78 -6.77 -14.45 -2.07
N THR A 79 -7.10 -14.48 -0.79
CA THR A 79 -6.23 -13.94 0.26
C THR A 79 -4.93 -14.74 0.34
N GLU A 80 -5.02 -16.06 0.33
CA GLU A 80 -3.83 -16.93 0.35
C GLU A 80 -2.97 -16.74 -0.90
N ALA A 81 -3.58 -16.58 -2.06
CA ALA A 81 -2.85 -16.31 -3.30
C ALA A 81 -2.13 -14.97 -3.23
N TYR A 82 -2.77 -13.95 -2.68
CA TYR A 82 -2.18 -12.63 -2.49
C TYR A 82 -0.97 -12.71 -1.55
N ILE A 83 -1.14 -13.38 -0.41
CA ILE A 83 -0.05 -13.58 0.56
C ILE A 83 1.14 -14.28 -0.10
N ALA A 84 0.89 -15.37 -0.82
CA ALA A 84 1.93 -16.13 -1.49
C ALA A 84 2.66 -15.29 -2.53
N ASN A 85 1.95 -14.48 -3.29
CA ASN A 85 2.53 -13.64 -4.31
C ASN A 85 3.42 -12.54 -3.72
N VAL A 86 2.95 -11.88 -2.68
CA VAL A 86 3.75 -10.84 -1.99
C VAL A 86 4.99 -11.47 -1.37
N SER A 87 4.85 -12.63 -0.74
CA SER A 87 5.99 -13.36 -0.16
C SER A 87 7.01 -13.72 -1.23
N ARG A 88 6.55 -14.26 -2.36
CA ARG A 88 7.42 -14.63 -3.47
C ARG A 88 8.18 -13.44 -4.04
N LEU A 89 7.49 -12.32 -4.24
CA LEU A 89 8.10 -11.12 -4.83
C LEU A 89 9.12 -10.46 -3.90
N THR A 90 8.89 -10.52 -2.60
CA THR A 90 9.75 -9.83 -1.62
C THR A 90 10.84 -10.73 -1.05
N GLY A 91 10.68 -12.04 -1.12
CA GLY A 91 11.57 -12.98 -0.43
C GLY A 91 11.35 -13.05 1.07
N ILE A 92 10.29 -12.44 1.57
CA ILE A 92 9.93 -12.46 3.00
C ILE A 92 8.88 -13.53 3.20
N ALA A 93 9.13 -14.47 4.12
CA ALA A 93 8.16 -15.54 4.40
C ALA A 93 6.86 -14.97 4.97
N PRO A 94 5.69 -15.60 4.72
CA PRO A 94 4.40 -15.05 5.15
C PRO A 94 4.29 -14.75 6.64
N ASP A 95 4.93 -15.54 7.48
CA ASP A 95 4.85 -15.42 8.94
C ASP A 95 6.13 -14.86 9.55
N GLU A 96 7.06 -14.40 8.72
CA GLU A 96 8.30 -13.76 9.16
C GLU A 96 8.02 -12.30 9.48
N PRO A 97 8.47 -11.77 10.62
CA PRO A 97 8.34 -10.34 10.90
C PRO A 97 9.02 -9.51 9.82
N ILE A 98 8.30 -8.52 9.30
CA ILE A 98 8.85 -7.62 8.27
C ILE A 98 9.96 -6.75 8.88
N GLY A 99 9.82 -6.39 10.13
CA GLY A 99 10.77 -5.58 10.86
C GLY A 99 10.17 -4.22 11.21
N ILE A 100 10.90 -3.49 12.03
CA ILE A 100 10.47 -2.15 12.47
C ILE A 100 10.59 -1.20 11.27
N PRO A 101 9.54 -0.45 10.90
CA PRO A 101 9.58 0.40 9.71
C PRO A 101 10.75 1.38 9.67
N SER A 102 11.15 1.97 10.80
CA SER A 102 12.27 2.90 10.85
C SER A 102 13.62 2.21 10.61
N ASP A 103 13.72 0.92 10.97
CA ASP A 103 14.96 0.15 10.83
C ASP A 103 15.03 -0.58 9.49
N GLN A 104 13.90 -0.94 8.93
CA GLN A 104 13.81 -1.77 7.73
C GLN A 104 12.95 -1.10 6.65
N PRO A 105 13.24 0.14 6.25
CA PRO A 105 12.41 0.83 5.25
C PRO A 105 12.36 0.09 3.92
N ALA A 106 13.46 -0.50 3.48
CA ALA A 106 13.51 -1.20 2.20
C ALA A 106 12.56 -2.41 2.18
N ARG A 107 12.43 -3.12 3.31
CA ARG A 107 11.52 -4.27 3.39
C ARG A 107 10.06 -3.82 3.30
N TRP A 108 9.72 -2.72 3.96
CA TRP A 108 8.37 -2.15 3.88
C TRP A 108 8.06 -1.60 2.49
N MET A 109 9.03 -0.96 1.84
CA MET A 109 8.88 -0.53 0.45
C MET A 109 8.67 -1.72 -0.48
N ALA A 110 9.42 -2.81 -0.25
CA ALA A 110 9.27 -4.03 -1.05
C ALA A 110 7.87 -4.63 -0.88
N VAL A 111 7.36 -4.71 0.33
CA VAL A 111 6.01 -5.23 0.60
C VAL A 111 4.97 -4.37 -0.10
N ALA A 112 5.06 -3.04 0.05
CA ALA A 112 4.11 -2.12 -0.57
C ALA A 112 4.18 -2.21 -2.10
N THR A 113 5.37 -2.31 -2.68
CA THR A 113 5.54 -2.47 -4.12
C THR A 113 4.92 -3.77 -4.61
N ALA A 114 5.15 -4.87 -3.89
CA ALA A 114 4.54 -6.16 -4.24
C ALA A 114 3.01 -6.09 -4.18
N MET A 115 2.46 -5.40 -3.18
CA MET A 115 1.01 -5.18 -3.09
C MET A 115 0.51 -4.36 -4.28
N ALA A 116 1.24 -3.31 -4.68
CA ALA A 116 0.86 -2.49 -5.83
C ALA A 116 0.89 -3.30 -7.13
N ILE A 117 1.84 -4.21 -7.28
CA ILE A 117 1.90 -5.13 -8.42
C ILE A 117 0.67 -6.04 -8.41
N GLN A 118 0.31 -6.57 -7.27
CA GLN A 118 -0.90 -7.40 -7.12
C GLN A 118 -2.15 -6.64 -7.52
N GLU A 119 -2.24 -5.36 -7.14
CA GLU A 119 -3.42 -4.52 -7.41
C GLU A 119 -3.50 -4.04 -8.86
N ASN A 120 -2.36 -3.75 -9.49
CA ASN A 120 -2.32 -3.03 -10.77
C ASN A 120 -1.58 -3.76 -11.89
N GLY A 121 -0.95 -4.88 -11.60
CA GLY A 121 -0.02 -5.51 -12.53
C GLY A 121 1.34 -4.78 -12.49
N THR A 122 2.22 -5.15 -13.43
CA THR A 122 3.58 -4.61 -13.45
C THR A 122 3.72 -3.28 -14.18
N ALA A 123 2.64 -2.84 -14.86
CA ALA A 123 2.70 -1.65 -15.69
C ALA A 123 2.74 -0.36 -14.85
N ALA A 124 3.62 0.54 -15.22
CA ALA A 124 3.58 1.94 -14.83
C ALA A 124 3.71 2.24 -13.33
N LEU A 125 4.49 1.43 -12.59
CA LEU A 125 4.85 1.81 -11.22
C LEU A 125 6.00 2.82 -11.30
N ASP A 126 5.78 3.98 -10.67
CA ASP A 126 6.79 5.03 -10.60
C ASP A 126 7.54 4.89 -9.27
N TYR A 127 8.75 4.32 -9.35
CA TYR A 127 9.54 4.06 -8.15
C TYR A 127 10.07 5.35 -7.50
N PHE A 128 10.28 6.40 -8.28
CA PHE A 128 10.67 7.69 -7.69
C PHE A 128 9.52 8.28 -6.89
N ALA A 129 8.30 8.18 -7.39
CA ALA A 129 7.12 8.62 -6.65
C ALA A 129 6.95 7.81 -5.35
N MET A 130 7.24 6.52 -5.39
CA MET A 130 7.19 5.67 -4.20
C MET A 130 8.19 6.16 -3.14
N LEU A 131 9.45 6.42 -3.54
CA LEU A 131 10.46 6.92 -2.61
C LEU A 131 10.08 8.27 -2.03
N ARG A 132 9.53 9.17 -2.84
CA ARG A 132 9.05 10.46 -2.34
C ARG A 132 7.86 10.30 -1.41
N GLY A 133 6.97 9.36 -1.69
CA GLY A 133 5.85 9.06 -0.80
C GLY A 133 6.30 8.56 0.56
N TRP A 134 7.34 7.72 0.58
CA TRP A 134 7.96 7.29 1.83
C TRP A 134 8.51 8.50 2.61
N THR A 135 9.24 9.38 1.94
CA THR A 135 9.80 10.58 2.55
C THR A 135 8.70 11.48 3.11
N LEU A 136 7.64 11.72 2.34
CA LEU A 136 6.50 12.52 2.79
C LEU A 136 5.84 11.90 4.02
N CYS A 137 5.69 10.59 4.04
CA CYS A 137 5.11 9.87 5.17
C CYS A 137 5.97 10.01 6.43
N ARG A 138 7.29 9.95 6.28
CA ARG A 138 8.23 10.05 7.39
C ARG A 138 8.35 11.46 7.94
N GLN A 139 8.17 12.48 7.10
CA GLN A 139 8.23 13.88 7.51
C GLN A 139 7.04 14.27 8.39
N ASP A 140 5.90 13.68 8.17
CA ASP A 140 4.68 13.97 8.93
C ASP A 140 4.69 13.20 10.24
N VAL A 141 5.39 13.76 11.21
CA VAL A 141 5.33 13.25 12.56
C VAL A 141 4.07 13.86 13.19
N ALA A 142 3.16 12.99 13.52
CA ALA A 142 1.90 13.43 14.11
C ALA A 142 2.13 14.13 15.44
#